data_3f5916d6a8a99b22a563eec0e85170e2
#
_entry.id   3f5916d6a8a99b22a563eec0e85170e2
#
_cell.length_a   1.000
_cell.length_b   1.000
_cell.length_c   1.000
_cell.angle_alpha   90.00
_cell.angle_beta   90.00
_cell.angle_gamma   90.00
#
_symmetry.space_group_name_H-M   'P 1'
#
loop_
_entity.id
_entity.type
_entity.pdbx_description
1 polymer ?
#
loop_
_entity_poly.entity_id
_entity_poly.type
_entity_poly.pdbx_seq_one_letter_code
_entity_poly.pdbx_strand_id
1 'polypeptide(L)'
;MIDKMARGIAKHPKTVLIVCLILLIPSIICYLNTFVNYDILSYLPEDLNSVQGEHILDKTFNNAASAIVVIENEDQKTAVKLKEEISEIDGVSNVMWVDDIADISIPEDMLPDDLKNVFYSKDGNATLMMVQFTQGGASESTMDAIKSIRKCMNKNMFMSGVSTIMYD
;
A
#
# COMPACT_ATOMS: atom_id res chain seq x y z
N MET A 1 -13.46 -20.63 -45.38
CA MET A 1 -13.50 -21.09 -43.97
C MET A 1 -14.48 -20.25 -43.16
N ILE A 2 -14.43 -18.93 -43.26
CA ILE A 2 -15.28 -17.96 -42.52
C ILE A 2 -16.78 -18.19 -42.82
N ASP A 3 -17.19 -18.42 -44.08
CA ASP A 3 -18.60 -18.62 -44.42
C ASP A 3 -19.23 -19.88 -43.83
N LYS A 4 -18.44 -20.93 -43.58
CA LYS A 4 -18.94 -22.14 -42.89
C LYS A 4 -19.14 -21.89 -41.41
N MET A 5 -18.24 -21.10 -40.78
CA MET A 5 -18.38 -20.70 -39.38
C MET A 5 -19.58 -19.76 -39.20
N ALA A 6 -19.72 -18.76 -40.04
CA ALA A 6 -20.85 -17.82 -40.03
C ALA A 6 -22.21 -18.54 -40.15
N ARG A 7 -22.34 -19.49 -41.08
CA ARG A 7 -23.55 -20.33 -41.22
C ARG A 7 -23.79 -21.25 -40.01
N GLY A 8 -22.73 -21.76 -39.39
CA GLY A 8 -22.84 -22.57 -38.17
C GLY A 8 -23.38 -21.75 -36.99
N ILE A 9 -22.87 -20.55 -36.81
CA ILE A 9 -23.32 -19.61 -35.76
C ILE A 9 -24.78 -19.21 -35.99
N ALA A 10 -25.14 -18.85 -37.20
CA ALA A 10 -26.51 -18.46 -37.57
C ALA A 10 -27.53 -19.62 -37.40
N LYS A 11 -27.10 -20.87 -37.60
CA LYS A 11 -27.95 -22.04 -37.45
C LYS A 11 -28.24 -22.45 -36.02
N HIS A 12 -27.29 -22.14 -35.11
CA HIS A 12 -27.38 -22.55 -33.66
C HIS A 12 -27.16 -21.38 -32.68
N PRO A 13 -27.98 -20.33 -32.76
CA PRO A 13 -27.74 -19.13 -31.93
C PRO A 13 -27.78 -19.37 -30.43
N LYS A 14 -28.70 -20.28 -29.98
CA LYS A 14 -28.80 -20.64 -28.55
C LYS A 14 -27.58 -21.39 -28.04
N THR A 15 -26.98 -22.26 -28.85
CA THR A 15 -25.76 -23.00 -28.49
C THR A 15 -24.57 -22.05 -28.38
N VAL A 16 -24.44 -21.11 -29.32
CA VAL A 16 -23.39 -20.10 -29.26
C VAL A 16 -23.51 -19.25 -28.02
N LEU A 17 -24.72 -18.81 -27.66
CA LEU A 17 -24.97 -18.02 -26.46
C LEU A 17 -24.61 -18.79 -25.19
N ILE A 18 -24.94 -20.07 -25.10
CA ILE A 18 -24.60 -20.92 -23.96
C ILE A 18 -23.08 -21.09 -23.84
N VAL A 19 -22.39 -21.33 -24.95
CA VAL A 19 -20.92 -21.46 -24.98
C VAL A 19 -20.25 -20.15 -24.53
N CYS A 20 -20.70 -18.99 -25.01
CA CYS A 20 -20.20 -17.70 -24.56
C CYS A 20 -20.42 -17.49 -23.06
N LEU A 21 -21.58 -17.87 -22.54
CA LEU A 21 -21.90 -17.75 -21.12
C LEU A 21 -21.02 -18.67 -20.25
N ILE A 22 -20.76 -19.89 -20.72
CA ILE A 22 -19.83 -20.82 -20.03
C ILE A 22 -18.40 -20.27 -20.03
N LEU A 23 -17.94 -19.67 -21.13
CA LEU A 23 -16.60 -19.09 -21.22
C LEU A 23 -16.44 -17.79 -20.38
N LEU A 24 -17.54 -17.13 -20.08
CA LEU A 24 -17.52 -15.92 -19.24
C LEU A 24 -17.11 -16.24 -17.78
N ILE A 25 -17.50 -17.42 -17.26
CA ILE A 25 -17.16 -17.84 -15.90
C ILE A 25 -15.63 -17.92 -15.68
N PRO A 26 -14.86 -18.69 -16.48
CA PRO A 26 -13.40 -18.72 -16.32
C PRO A 26 -12.75 -17.36 -16.59
N SER A 27 -13.30 -16.54 -17.49
CA SER A 27 -12.79 -15.19 -17.77
C SER A 27 -12.88 -14.30 -16.53
N ILE A 28 -13.99 -14.33 -15.79
CA ILE A 28 -14.15 -13.58 -14.54
C ILE A 28 -13.16 -14.08 -13.49
N ILE A 29 -13.01 -15.41 -13.35
CA ILE A 29 -12.06 -15.98 -12.39
C ILE A 29 -10.63 -15.57 -12.71
N CYS A 30 -10.22 -15.62 -13.98
CA CYS A 30 -8.90 -15.18 -14.41
C CYS A 30 -8.70 -13.68 -14.16
N TYR A 31 -9.70 -12.85 -14.44
CA TYR A 31 -9.63 -11.41 -14.18
C TYR A 31 -9.41 -11.10 -12.70
N LEU A 32 -10.17 -11.75 -11.80
CA LEU A 32 -10.05 -11.54 -10.35
C LEU A 32 -8.72 -12.05 -9.77
N ASN A 33 -8.07 -13.01 -10.43
CA ASN A 33 -6.78 -13.56 -10.02
C ASN A 33 -5.59 -12.97 -10.80
N THR A 34 -5.82 -12.00 -11.68
CA THR A 34 -4.73 -11.34 -12.41
C THR A 34 -4.12 -10.26 -11.54
N PHE A 35 -2.88 -10.48 -11.11
CA PHE A 35 -2.08 -9.47 -10.44
C PHE A 35 -1.44 -8.54 -11.48
N VAL A 36 -1.58 -7.23 -11.28
CA VAL A 36 -0.90 -6.23 -12.08
C VAL A 36 0.36 -5.80 -11.33
N ASN A 37 1.52 -6.09 -11.89
CA ASN A 37 2.78 -5.65 -11.32
C ASN A 37 3.01 -4.17 -11.70
N TYR A 38 2.97 -3.28 -10.71
CA TYR A 38 3.26 -1.85 -10.87
C TYR A 38 4.73 -1.50 -10.64
N ASP A 39 5.57 -2.49 -10.31
CA ASP A 39 6.99 -2.29 -10.13
C ASP A 39 7.69 -2.07 -11.49
N ILE A 40 8.00 -0.81 -11.77
CA ILE A 40 8.70 -0.40 -12.99
C ILE A 40 10.11 -0.98 -13.02
N LEU A 41 10.75 -1.18 -11.86
CA LEU A 41 12.12 -1.68 -11.77
C LEU A 41 12.21 -3.15 -12.14
N SER A 42 11.14 -3.92 -11.97
CA SER A 42 11.07 -5.34 -12.39
C SER A 42 11.18 -5.54 -13.91
N TYR A 43 10.96 -4.50 -14.71
CA TYR A 43 11.12 -4.53 -16.17
C TYR A 43 12.52 -4.09 -16.63
N LEU A 44 13.38 -3.65 -15.72
CA LEU A 44 14.74 -3.23 -16.02
C LEU A 44 15.71 -4.40 -15.91
N PRO A 45 16.80 -4.41 -16.71
CA PRO A 45 17.85 -5.39 -16.55
C PRO A 45 18.48 -5.36 -15.15
N GLU A 46 18.75 -6.53 -14.56
CA GLU A 46 19.28 -6.68 -13.20
C GLU A 46 20.70 -6.10 -13.02
N ASP A 47 21.43 -5.88 -14.11
CA ASP A 47 22.78 -5.32 -14.12
C ASP A 47 22.82 -3.80 -13.98
N LEU A 48 21.65 -3.12 -14.01
CA LEU A 48 21.60 -1.68 -13.80
C LEU A 48 21.89 -1.31 -12.36
N ASN A 49 22.69 -0.27 -12.17
CA ASN A 49 23.09 0.23 -10.84
C ASN A 49 21.87 0.63 -9.98
N SER A 50 20.79 1.12 -10.59
CA SER A 50 19.55 1.47 -9.89
C SER A 50 18.85 0.25 -9.31
N VAL A 51 18.77 -0.85 -10.06
CA VAL A 51 18.17 -2.11 -9.62
C VAL A 51 19.03 -2.75 -8.52
N GLN A 52 20.35 -2.76 -8.69
CA GLN A 52 21.28 -3.26 -7.66
C GLN A 52 21.21 -2.40 -6.39
N GLY A 53 21.08 -1.07 -6.52
CA GLY A 53 20.94 -0.16 -5.39
C GLY A 53 19.65 -0.42 -4.60
N GLU A 54 18.53 -0.64 -5.28
CA GLU A 54 17.27 -1.03 -4.65
C GLU A 54 17.40 -2.36 -3.90
N HIS A 55 17.97 -3.38 -4.53
CA HIS A 55 18.19 -4.67 -3.85
C HIS A 55 19.07 -4.57 -2.61
N ILE A 56 20.06 -3.66 -2.61
CA ILE A 56 20.90 -3.41 -1.43
C ILE A 56 20.09 -2.73 -0.34
N LEU A 57 19.28 -1.73 -0.69
CA LEU A 57 18.38 -1.05 0.26
C LEU A 57 17.41 -2.03 0.90
N ASP A 58 16.75 -2.85 0.10
CA ASP A 58 15.82 -3.86 0.59
C ASP A 58 16.48 -4.87 1.53
N LYS A 59 17.63 -5.43 1.13
CA LYS A 59 18.29 -6.47 1.90
C LYS A 59 19.01 -5.96 3.14
N THR A 60 19.57 -4.76 3.09
CA THR A 60 20.45 -4.23 4.16
C THR A 60 19.65 -3.42 5.18
N PHE A 61 18.66 -2.66 4.73
CA PHE A 61 17.92 -1.73 5.59
C PHE A 61 16.48 -2.16 5.86
N ASN A 62 16.03 -3.28 5.31
CA ASN A 62 14.61 -3.70 5.37
C ASN A 62 13.64 -2.56 4.97
N ASN A 63 14.09 -1.70 4.07
CA ASN A 63 13.39 -0.48 3.68
C ASN A 63 12.82 -0.61 2.27
N ALA A 64 12.12 -1.72 2.07
CA ALA A 64 11.53 -2.07 0.79
C ALA A 64 10.48 -1.04 0.33
N ALA A 65 9.68 -0.54 1.29
CA ALA A 65 8.71 0.54 1.05
C ALA A 65 8.36 1.25 2.35
N SER A 66 8.00 2.51 2.24
CA SER A 66 7.54 3.31 3.36
C SER A 66 6.33 4.17 2.99
N ALA A 67 5.50 4.47 3.98
CA ALA A 67 4.40 5.42 3.88
C ALA A 67 4.42 6.35 5.10
N ILE A 68 3.84 7.52 4.93
CA ILE A 68 3.64 8.50 5.99
C ILE A 68 2.15 8.55 6.29
N VAL A 69 1.79 8.39 7.56
CA VAL A 69 0.43 8.59 8.07
C VAL A 69 0.42 9.91 8.83
N VAL A 70 -0.44 10.82 8.40
CA VAL A 70 -0.67 12.12 9.06
C VAL A 70 -1.98 12.04 9.82
N ILE A 71 -1.96 12.47 11.07
CA ILE A 71 -3.11 12.48 11.96
C ILE A 71 -3.37 13.93 12.35
N GLU A 72 -4.56 14.45 12.03
CA GLU A 72 -4.94 15.83 12.27
C GLU A 72 -6.02 15.93 13.35
N ASN A 73 -5.89 16.91 14.25
CA ASN A 73 -6.91 17.25 15.26
C ASN A 73 -7.37 16.06 16.12
N GLU A 74 -6.49 15.11 16.40
CA GLU A 74 -6.76 13.96 17.27
C GLU A 74 -5.88 14.03 18.52
N ASP A 75 -6.30 13.34 19.57
CA ASP A 75 -5.53 13.25 20.81
C ASP A 75 -4.39 12.22 20.69
N GLN A 76 -3.41 12.37 21.55
CA GLN A 76 -2.25 11.46 21.62
C GLN A 76 -2.64 10.00 21.83
N LYS A 77 -3.74 9.75 22.58
CA LYS A 77 -4.23 8.37 22.82
C LYS A 77 -4.72 7.71 21.54
N THR A 78 -5.39 8.50 20.69
CA THR A 78 -5.82 8.03 19.37
C THR A 78 -4.63 7.69 18.48
N ALA A 79 -3.57 8.50 18.54
CA ALA A 79 -2.35 8.24 17.79
C ALA A 79 -1.63 6.96 18.26
N VAL A 80 -1.48 6.76 19.59
CA VAL A 80 -0.91 5.52 20.17
C VAL A 80 -1.71 4.29 19.73
N LYS A 81 -3.03 4.36 19.86
CA LYS A 81 -3.91 3.25 19.47
C LYS A 81 -3.78 2.91 17.99
N LEU A 82 -3.75 3.93 17.12
CA LEU A 82 -3.56 3.74 15.69
C LEU A 82 -2.19 3.11 15.40
N LYS A 83 -1.12 3.53 16.08
CA LYS A 83 0.21 2.93 15.96
C LYS A 83 0.19 1.45 16.31
N GLU A 84 -0.45 1.07 17.41
CA GLU A 84 -0.61 -0.32 17.82
C GLU A 84 -1.38 -1.12 16.77
N GLU A 85 -2.53 -0.61 16.32
CA GLU A 85 -3.34 -1.27 15.29
C GLU A 85 -2.59 -1.46 13.97
N ILE A 86 -1.81 -0.45 13.52
CA ILE A 86 -1.01 -0.55 12.31
C ILE A 86 0.14 -1.55 12.47
N SER A 87 0.80 -1.58 13.63
CA SER A 87 1.94 -2.47 13.86
C SER A 87 1.57 -3.96 13.87
N GLU A 88 0.30 -4.29 14.12
CA GLU A 88 -0.23 -5.65 14.08
C GLU A 88 -0.64 -6.12 12.67
N ILE A 89 -0.61 -5.22 11.67
CA ILE A 89 -1.03 -5.54 10.30
C ILE A 89 0.06 -6.35 9.60
N ASP A 90 -0.33 -7.48 9.00
CA ASP A 90 0.54 -8.29 8.16
C ASP A 90 1.11 -7.46 7.00
N GLY A 91 2.44 -7.55 6.78
CA GLY A 91 3.13 -6.75 5.77
C GLY A 91 3.71 -5.43 6.28
N VAL A 92 3.40 -5.01 7.50
CA VAL A 92 4.08 -3.91 8.21
C VAL A 92 5.30 -4.46 8.95
N SER A 93 6.47 -3.82 8.78
CA SER A 93 7.70 -4.19 9.47
C SER A 93 7.94 -3.33 10.71
N ASN A 94 7.63 -2.06 10.63
CA ASN A 94 7.83 -1.11 11.73
C ASN A 94 6.91 0.11 11.57
N VAL A 95 6.51 0.69 12.70
CA VAL A 95 5.80 1.98 12.76
C VAL A 95 6.59 2.88 13.69
N MET A 96 7.15 3.94 13.13
CA MET A 96 7.95 4.91 13.88
C MET A 96 7.13 6.17 14.14
N TRP A 97 7.07 6.56 15.40
CA TRP A 97 6.43 7.80 15.84
C TRP A 97 7.29 8.46 16.93
N VAL A 98 6.86 9.60 17.43
CA VAL A 98 7.60 10.35 18.46
C VAL A 98 7.83 9.56 19.75
N ASP A 99 6.93 8.64 20.12
CA ASP A 99 7.02 7.79 21.30
C ASP A 99 8.19 6.80 21.30
N ASP A 100 8.73 6.48 20.12
CA ASP A 100 9.94 5.64 19.99
C ASP A 100 11.23 6.41 20.36
N ILE A 101 11.16 7.75 20.41
CA ILE A 101 12.32 8.63 20.60
C ILE A 101 12.20 9.40 21.91
N ALA A 102 11.00 9.80 22.29
CA ALA A 102 10.71 10.61 23.47
C ALA A 102 9.52 10.05 24.25
N ASP A 103 9.53 10.23 25.57
CA ASP A 103 8.39 9.85 26.41
C ASP A 103 7.20 10.77 26.09
N ILE A 104 6.08 10.16 25.67
CA ILE A 104 4.84 10.88 25.29
C ILE A 104 4.16 11.57 26.49
N SER A 105 4.56 11.28 27.72
CA SER A 105 4.09 12.03 28.89
C SER A 105 4.68 13.43 28.98
N ILE A 106 5.74 13.72 28.22
CA ILE A 106 6.33 15.03 28.09
C ILE A 106 5.44 15.89 27.17
N PRO A 107 4.98 17.07 27.64
CA PRO A 107 4.24 17.99 26.79
C PRO A 107 5.03 18.35 25.52
N GLU A 108 4.33 18.48 24.40
CA GLU A 108 4.93 18.81 23.10
C GLU A 108 5.84 20.05 23.18
N ASP A 109 5.46 21.07 23.96
CA ASP A 109 6.22 22.29 24.16
C ASP A 109 7.61 22.08 24.78
N MET A 110 7.81 20.98 25.48
CA MET A 110 9.08 20.60 26.11
C MET A 110 9.97 19.70 25.26
N LEU A 111 9.47 19.23 24.11
CA LEU A 111 10.27 18.45 23.18
C LEU A 111 11.32 19.31 22.49
N PRO A 112 12.51 18.76 22.15
CA PRO A 112 13.49 19.43 21.30
C PRO A 112 12.89 19.88 19.96
N ASP A 113 13.27 21.06 19.48
CA ASP A 113 12.76 21.63 18.25
C ASP A 113 12.97 20.73 17.02
N ASP A 114 14.06 19.96 17.00
CA ASP A 114 14.34 19.00 15.93
C ASP A 114 13.28 17.89 15.87
N LEU A 115 12.83 17.38 17.01
CA LEU A 115 11.77 16.37 17.08
C LEU A 115 10.39 16.95 16.73
N LYS A 116 10.10 18.16 17.24
CA LYS A 116 8.85 18.84 16.89
C LYS A 116 8.73 19.06 15.38
N ASN A 117 9.78 19.55 14.75
CA ASN A 117 9.78 19.84 13.32
C ASN A 117 9.64 18.59 12.45
N VAL A 118 9.98 17.40 12.96
CA VAL A 118 9.85 16.15 12.24
C VAL A 118 8.46 15.54 12.41
N PHE A 119 7.94 15.51 13.64
CA PHE A 119 6.73 14.74 13.96
C PHE A 119 5.46 15.56 14.11
N TYR A 120 5.57 16.88 14.29
CA TYR A 120 4.43 17.75 14.51
C TYR A 120 4.37 18.89 13.48
N SER A 121 3.17 19.33 13.17
CA SER A 121 2.95 20.53 12.38
C SER A 121 3.30 21.78 13.19
N LYS A 122 3.59 22.90 12.52
CA LYS A 122 3.97 24.17 13.18
C LYS A 122 2.90 24.74 14.12
N ASP A 123 1.66 24.41 13.90
CA ASP A 123 0.50 24.81 14.69
C ASP A 123 0.09 23.74 15.74
N GLY A 124 0.84 22.63 15.84
CA GLY A 124 0.61 21.56 16.79
C GLY A 124 -0.66 20.72 16.53
N ASN A 125 -1.37 20.98 15.43
CA ASN A 125 -2.66 20.36 15.16
C ASN A 125 -2.54 19.02 14.40
N ALA A 126 -1.35 18.66 13.93
CA ALA A 126 -1.12 17.40 13.24
C ALA A 126 0.18 16.73 13.68
N THR A 127 0.18 15.41 13.68
CA THR A 127 1.36 14.59 13.89
C THR A 127 1.51 13.58 12.77
N LEU A 128 2.74 13.13 12.53
CA LEU A 128 3.02 12.14 11.51
C LEU A 128 3.66 10.88 12.09
N MET A 129 3.32 9.74 11.51
CA MET A 129 3.96 8.45 11.72
C MET A 129 4.58 7.96 10.43
N MET A 130 5.72 7.30 10.52
CA MET A 130 6.35 6.61 9.39
C MET A 130 6.07 5.12 9.51
N VAL A 131 5.44 4.54 8.49
CA VAL A 131 5.15 3.12 8.38
C VAL A 131 6.13 2.51 7.40
N GLN A 132 6.84 1.47 7.81
CA GLN A 132 7.74 0.68 6.97
C GLN A 132 7.10 -0.67 6.68
N PHE A 133 7.22 -1.13 5.43
CA PHE A 133 6.67 -2.40 4.99
C PHE A 133 7.76 -3.47 4.88
N THR A 134 7.36 -4.74 4.92
CA THR A 134 8.28 -5.89 4.83
C THR A 134 8.75 -6.15 3.40
N GLN A 135 8.01 -5.64 2.40
CA GLN A 135 8.28 -5.89 0.99
C GLN A 135 8.21 -4.59 0.18
N GLY A 136 8.68 -4.64 -1.07
CA GLY A 136 8.67 -3.52 -2.01
C GLY A 136 7.28 -2.93 -2.23
N GLY A 137 7.24 -1.66 -2.64
CA GLY A 137 6.02 -0.87 -2.73
C GLY A 137 4.94 -1.42 -3.66
N ALA A 138 5.35 -2.18 -4.68
CA ALA A 138 4.44 -2.81 -5.65
C ALA A 138 4.04 -4.25 -5.28
N SER A 139 4.50 -4.78 -4.15
CA SER A 139 4.17 -6.16 -3.74
C SER A 139 2.72 -6.28 -3.28
N GLU A 140 2.12 -7.46 -3.47
CA GLU A 140 0.76 -7.76 -3.03
C GLU A 140 0.62 -7.60 -1.51
N SER A 141 1.62 -8.05 -0.75
CA SER A 141 1.66 -7.89 0.71
C SER A 141 1.59 -6.43 1.15
N THR A 142 2.38 -5.54 0.51
CA THR A 142 2.36 -4.10 0.80
C THR A 142 1.02 -3.47 0.42
N MET A 143 0.45 -3.85 -0.72
CA MET A 143 -0.85 -3.36 -1.16
C MET A 143 -1.98 -3.77 -0.21
N ASP A 144 -1.96 -4.99 0.30
CA ASP A 144 -2.96 -5.48 1.25
C ASP A 144 -2.77 -4.85 2.65
N ALA A 145 -1.53 -4.61 3.06
CA ALA A 145 -1.23 -3.82 4.26
C ALA A 145 -1.80 -2.40 4.16
N ILE A 146 -1.57 -1.70 3.03
CA ILE A 146 -2.13 -0.36 2.78
C ILE A 146 -3.66 -0.35 2.88
N LYS A 147 -4.33 -1.35 2.26
CA LYS A 147 -5.79 -1.51 2.36
C LYS A 147 -6.25 -1.67 3.81
N SER A 148 -5.51 -2.44 4.60
CA SER A 148 -5.84 -2.72 5.99
C SER A 148 -5.62 -1.49 6.86
N ILE A 149 -4.51 -0.75 6.67
CA ILE A 149 -4.24 0.51 7.35
C ILE A 149 -5.36 1.53 7.08
N ARG A 150 -5.78 1.68 5.83
CA ARG A 150 -6.87 2.60 5.46
C ARG A 150 -8.21 2.28 6.16
N LYS A 151 -8.45 1.02 6.53
CA LYS A 151 -9.65 0.64 7.30
C LYS A 151 -9.58 1.07 8.78
N CYS A 152 -8.39 1.18 9.34
CA CYS A 152 -8.16 1.67 10.70
C CYS A 152 -8.22 3.20 10.77
N MET A 153 -8.08 3.91 9.64
CA MET A 153 -8.05 5.37 9.57
C MET A 153 -9.45 5.96 9.57
N ASN A 154 -9.57 7.13 10.18
CA ASN A 154 -10.77 7.96 10.15
C ASN A 154 -10.60 9.16 9.19
N LYS A 155 -11.61 10.04 9.13
CA LYS A 155 -11.64 11.22 8.24
C LYS A 155 -10.55 12.28 8.51
N ASN A 156 -9.91 12.23 9.69
CA ASN A 156 -8.87 13.17 10.11
C ASN A 156 -7.46 12.56 9.92
N MET A 157 -7.38 11.42 9.28
CA MET A 157 -6.12 10.69 9.05
C MET A 157 -5.88 10.54 7.57
N PHE A 158 -4.65 10.78 7.16
CA PHE A 158 -4.25 10.76 5.74
C PHE A 158 -3.01 9.89 5.59
N MET A 159 -2.96 9.14 4.51
CA MET A 159 -1.81 8.30 4.19
C MET A 159 -1.22 8.72 2.86
N SER A 160 0.09 8.91 2.82
CA SER A 160 0.85 9.29 1.63
C SER A 160 2.13 8.46 1.51
N GLY A 161 2.61 8.31 0.29
CA GLY A 161 3.83 7.56 -0.03
C GLY A 161 3.74 6.99 -1.44
N VAL A 162 4.87 6.58 -2.02
CA VAL A 162 4.92 6.06 -3.39
C VAL A 162 3.99 4.84 -3.54
N SER A 163 4.04 3.93 -2.58
CA SER A 163 3.21 2.72 -2.59
C SER A 163 1.71 3.01 -2.46
N THR A 164 1.33 4.06 -1.72
CA THR A 164 -0.07 4.47 -1.56
C THR A 164 -0.64 5.08 -2.83
N ILE A 165 0.19 5.83 -3.58
CA ILE A 165 -0.20 6.42 -4.87
C ILE A 165 -0.39 5.34 -5.93
N MET A 166 0.42 4.27 -5.89
CA MET A 166 0.28 3.14 -6.81
C MET A 166 -1.02 2.35 -6.60
N TYR A 167 -1.57 2.42 -5.38
CA TYR A 167 -2.81 1.72 -5.03
C TYR A 167 -4.07 2.50 -5.45
N ASP A 168 -4.03 3.84 -5.49
CA ASP A 168 -5.15 4.72 -5.88
C ASP A 168 -5.37 4.73 -7.40
#